data_dfa58584a00e9b9889b1138f433e847f
#
_entry.id   dfa58584a00e9b9889b1138f433e847f
#
_cell.length_a   1.000
_cell.length_b   1.000
_cell.length_c   1.000
_cell.angle_alpha   90.00
_cell.angle_beta   90.00
_cell.angle_gamma   90.00
#
_symmetry.space_group_name_H-M   'P 1'
#
loop_
_entity.id
_entity.type
_entity.pdbx_description
1 polymer ?
#
loop_
_entity_poly.entity_id
_entity_poly.type
_entity_poly.pdbx_seq_one_letter_code
_entity_poly.pdbx_strand_id
1 'polypeptide(L)'
;MADRAALITGASSGIGLAIARTLGEEGYALTVSARRPEKLEAAAEVLRGDGIEALSVPANMADEEDVVGVFAKHREAYGRLDVLVNNAGVGIGAPMEEIQTKYLDMQLAVNLRALVIGTREGLPMLREAGAEHGKALIVNTASIAGKAGQAWLSVYAATKGAVINFTQSTHREVGNAGIQCTALAPGFVDTPMTEFAKGQVPGEEMIRPEDIGEAVRFLLRTSPNCHVPEIVFMRPGEGLDTP
;
A
#
# COMPACT_ATOMS: atom_id res chain seq x y z
N MET A 1 -5.43 19.95 -15.64
CA MET A 1 -4.72 18.74 -15.18
C MET A 1 -4.46 18.94 -13.70
N ALA A 2 -4.53 17.88 -12.92
CA ALA A 2 -4.22 17.96 -11.49
C ALA A 2 -2.74 18.36 -11.28
N ASP A 3 -2.47 19.20 -10.29
CA ASP A 3 -1.09 19.64 -9.99
C ASP A 3 -0.25 18.50 -9.41
N ARG A 4 -0.89 17.52 -8.77
CA ARG A 4 -0.29 16.28 -8.23
C ARG A 4 -1.26 15.12 -8.31
N ALA A 5 -0.76 13.91 -8.52
CA ALA A 5 -1.59 12.72 -8.61
C ALA A 5 -1.00 11.54 -7.84
N ALA A 6 -1.87 10.70 -7.29
CA ALA A 6 -1.49 9.49 -6.56
C ALA A 6 -2.30 8.28 -7.02
N LEU A 7 -1.68 7.10 -6.95
CA LEU A 7 -2.31 5.83 -7.24
C LEU A 7 -2.23 4.90 -6.02
N ILE A 8 -3.38 4.38 -5.58
CA ILE A 8 -3.49 3.55 -4.40
C ILE A 8 -4.15 2.22 -4.74
N THR A 9 -3.46 1.11 -4.54
CA THR A 9 -4.02 -0.23 -4.68
C THR A 9 -4.61 -0.74 -3.36
N GLY A 10 -5.68 -1.55 -3.42
CA GLY A 10 -6.37 -2.04 -2.23
C GLY A 10 -7.15 -0.95 -1.48
N ALA A 11 -7.66 0.08 -2.18
CA ALA A 11 -8.22 1.29 -1.60
C ALA A 11 -9.74 1.25 -1.34
N SER A 12 -10.40 0.07 -1.43
CA SER A 12 -11.84 -0.02 -1.16
C SER A 12 -12.20 -0.08 0.34
N SER A 13 -11.22 -0.13 1.24
CA SER A 13 -11.42 -0.17 2.71
C SER A 13 -10.10 -0.08 3.46
N GLY A 14 -10.16 0.05 4.80
CA GLY A 14 -9.04 -0.07 5.71
C GLY A 14 -7.88 0.89 5.38
N ILE A 15 -6.65 0.39 5.48
CA ILE A 15 -5.42 1.19 5.30
C ILE A 15 -5.41 1.93 3.96
N GLY A 16 -5.75 1.25 2.85
CA GLY A 16 -5.70 1.87 1.53
C GLY A 16 -6.69 3.03 1.37
N LEU A 17 -7.90 2.91 1.94
CA LEU A 17 -8.89 3.99 1.90
C LEU A 17 -8.48 5.16 2.81
N ALA A 18 -7.92 4.88 4.00
CA ALA A 18 -7.42 5.93 4.89
C ALA A 18 -6.26 6.71 4.24
N ILE A 19 -5.30 6.03 3.61
CA ILE A 19 -4.22 6.67 2.85
C ILE A 19 -4.79 7.50 1.67
N ALA A 20 -5.79 6.96 0.95
CA ALA A 20 -6.42 7.69 -0.15
C ALA A 20 -7.05 9.00 0.34
N ARG A 21 -7.80 8.97 1.47
CA ARG A 21 -8.37 10.18 2.08
C ARG A 21 -7.27 11.17 2.45
N THR A 22 -6.22 10.72 3.15
CA THR A 22 -5.08 11.58 3.52
C THR A 22 -4.44 12.26 2.32
N LEU A 23 -4.19 11.51 1.22
CA LEU A 23 -3.61 12.07 0.00
C LEU A 23 -4.55 13.07 -0.68
N GLY A 24 -5.86 12.79 -0.71
CA GLY A 24 -6.85 13.72 -1.22
C GLY A 24 -6.93 15.02 -0.41
N GLU A 25 -6.89 14.95 0.93
CA GLU A 25 -6.82 16.12 1.82
C GLU A 25 -5.54 16.95 1.61
N GLU A 26 -4.44 16.32 1.19
CA GLU A 26 -3.19 17.00 0.81
C GLU A 26 -3.22 17.50 -0.66
N GLY A 27 -4.37 17.43 -1.35
CA GLY A 27 -4.59 18.01 -2.67
C GLY A 27 -4.19 17.15 -3.85
N TYR A 28 -3.98 15.84 -3.67
CA TYR A 28 -3.70 14.92 -4.76
C TYR A 28 -4.98 14.47 -5.45
N ALA A 29 -5.01 14.45 -6.80
CA ALA A 29 -5.98 13.69 -7.55
C ALA A 29 -5.64 12.19 -7.46
N LEU A 30 -6.66 11.33 -7.30
CA LEU A 30 -6.45 9.94 -6.93
C LEU A 30 -6.91 8.98 -8.01
N THR A 31 -6.12 7.95 -8.28
CA THR A 31 -6.61 6.68 -8.78
C THR A 31 -6.68 5.69 -7.63
N VAL A 32 -7.88 5.19 -7.35
CA VAL A 32 -8.11 4.14 -6.35
C VAL A 32 -8.43 2.83 -7.05
N SER A 33 -7.77 1.73 -6.66
CA SER A 33 -7.96 0.43 -7.27
C SER A 33 -8.20 -0.66 -6.24
N ALA A 34 -9.13 -1.57 -6.53
CA ALA A 34 -9.41 -2.77 -5.78
C ALA A 34 -10.20 -3.78 -6.63
N ARG A 35 -10.28 -5.03 -6.16
CA ARG A 35 -10.85 -6.14 -6.94
C ARG A 35 -12.37 -6.07 -7.12
N ARG A 36 -13.12 -5.56 -6.14
CA ARG A 36 -14.59 -5.57 -6.15
C ARG A 36 -15.14 -4.23 -6.62
N PRO A 37 -15.75 -4.15 -7.84
CA PRO A 37 -16.17 -2.88 -8.44
C PRO A 37 -17.12 -2.08 -7.56
N GLU A 38 -18.18 -2.72 -7.01
CA GLU A 38 -19.21 -2.01 -6.24
C GLU A 38 -18.65 -1.41 -4.94
N LYS A 39 -17.75 -2.17 -4.25
CA LYS A 39 -17.12 -1.66 -3.01
C LYS A 39 -16.12 -0.56 -3.29
N LEU A 40 -15.42 -0.65 -4.41
CA LEU A 40 -14.47 0.36 -4.83
C LEU A 40 -15.19 1.65 -5.20
N GLU A 41 -16.27 1.55 -5.98
CA GLU A 41 -17.05 2.71 -6.38
C GLU A 41 -17.69 3.40 -5.17
N ALA A 42 -18.27 2.64 -4.24
CA ALA A 42 -18.79 3.22 -2.99
C ALA A 42 -17.70 3.98 -2.19
N ALA A 43 -16.47 3.46 -2.13
CA ALA A 43 -15.36 4.14 -1.50
C ALA A 43 -14.95 5.41 -2.25
N ALA A 44 -14.93 5.37 -3.59
CA ALA A 44 -14.63 6.53 -4.42
C ALA A 44 -15.71 7.61 -4.32
N GLU A 45 -16.99 7.22 -4.22
CA GLU A 45 -18.10 8.18 -3.98
C GLU A 45 -17.95 8.91 -2.65
N VAL A 46 -17.54 8.22 -1.59
CA VAL A 46 -17.23 8.88 -0.30
C VAL A 46 -16.11 9.90 -0.45
N LEU A 47 -15.01 9.54 -1.10
CA LEU A 47 -13.90 10.47 -1.36
C LEU A 47 -14.35 11.69 -2.18
N ARG A 48 -15.15 11.48 -3.23
CA ARG A 48 -15.72 12.58 -4.04
C ARG A 48 -16.69 13.46 -3.24
N GLY A 49 -17.47 12.85 -2.34
CA GLY A 49 -18.34 13.56 -1.41
C GLY A 49 -17.56 14.46 -0.44
N ASP A 50 -16.35 14.08 -0.07
CA ASP A 50 -15.41 14.89 0.71
C ASP A 50 -14.66 15.94 -0.16
N GLY A 51 -15.00 16.10 -1.44
CA GLY A 51 -14.39 17.05 -2.37
C GLY A 51 -13.07 16.58 -3.01
N ILE A 52 -12.73 15.31 -2.87
CA ILE A 52 -11.49 14.72 -3.41
C ILE A 52 -11.73 14.20 -4.83
N GLU A 53 -10.88 14.58 -5.78
CA GLU A 53 -10.91 14.01 -7.12
C GLU A 53 -10.45 12.55 -7.09
N ALA A 54 -11.33 11.60 -7.41
CA ALA A 54 -11.05 10.16 -7.32
C ALA A 54 -11.59 9.40 -8.54
N LEU A 55 -10.68 8.77 -9.28
CA LEU A 55 -10.95 7.81 -10.34
C LEU A 55 -10.93 6.39 -9.76
N SER A 56 -12.03 5.65 -9.87
CA SER A 56 -12.07 4.23 -9.49
C SER A 56 -11.72 3.33 -10.66
N VAL A 57 -10.76 2.43 -10.46
CA VAL A 57 -10.30 1.46 -11.46
C VAL A 57 -10.33 0.06 -10.85
N PRO A 58 -11.41 -0.72 -11.07
CA PRO A 58 -11.46 -2.09 -10.62
C PRO A 58 -10.36 -2.93 -11.29
N ALA A 59 -9.63 -3.74 -10.49
CA ALA A 59 -8.57 -4.61 -10.98
C ALA A 59 -8.28 -5.75 -10.01
N ASN A 60 -7.97 -6.92 -10.55
CA ASN A 60 -7.46 -8.06 -9.81
C ASN A 60 -5.94 -8.01 -9.77
N MET A 61 -5.35 -7.69 -8.64
CA MET A 61 -3.89 -7.58 -8.51
C MET A 61 -3.14 -8.91 -8.73
N ALA A 62 -3.80 -10.05 -8.81
CA ALA A 62 -3.16 -11.30 -9.20
C ALA A 62 -2.92 -11.41 -10.72
N ASP A 63 -3.57 -10.57 -11.52
CA ASP A 63 -3.50 -10.52 -12.97
C ASP A 63 -2.60 -9.37 -13.44
N GLU A 64 -1.60 -9.65 -14.28
CA GLU A 64 -0.67 -8.64 -14.77
C GLU A 64 -1.33 -7.63 -15.70
N GLU A 65 -2.24 -8.08 -16.57
CA GLU A 65 -2.94 -7.20 -17.52
C GLU A 65 -3.80 -6.19 -16.76
N ASP A 66 -4.46 -6.63 -15.70
CA ASP A 66 -5.23 -5.76 -14.82
C ASP A 66 -4.34 -4.71 -14.12
N VAL A 67 -3.17 -5.15 -13.58
CA VAL A 67 -2.22 -4.21 -12.96
C VAL A 67 -1.77 -3.17 -13.98
N VAL A 68 -1.30 -3.59 -15.16
CA VAL A 68 -0.85 -2.68 -16.23
C VAL A 68 -1.99 -1.74 -16.64
N GLY A 69 -3.21 -2.26 -16.76
CA GLY A 69 -4.42 -1.49 -17.10
C GLY A 69 -4.71 -0.35 -16.12
N VAL A 70 -4.46 -0.55 -14.82
CA VAL A 70 -4.63 0.52 -13.80
C VAL A 70 -3.68 1.69 -14.08
N PHE A 71 -2.41 1.41 -14.38
CA PHE A 71 -1.43 2.48 -14.68
C PHE A 71 -1.71 3.18 -16.01
N ALA A 72 -2.21 2.45 -17.02
CA ALA A 72 -2.63 3.04 -18.28
C ALA A 72 -3.78 4.04 -18.08
N LYS A 73 -4.83 3.66 -17.32
CA LYS A 73 -5.95 4.55 -17.01
C LYS A 73 -5.53 5.73 -16.13
N HIS A 74 -4.63 5.53 -15.18
CA HIS A 74 -4.08 6.60 -14.36
C HIS A 74 -3.34 7.65 -15.25
N ARG A 75 -2.50 7.15 -16.16
CA ARG A 75 -1.76 8.03 -17.12
C ARG A 75 -2.70 8.78 -18.04
N GLU A 76 -3.75 8.14 -18.55
CA GLU A 76 -4.77 8.75 -19.39
C GLU A 76 -5.49 9.90 -18.64
N ALA A 77 -5.85 9.68 -17.37
CA ALA A 77 -6.60 10.65 -16.58
C ALA A 77 -5.73 11.83 -16.12
N TYR A 78 -4.51 11.58 -15.67
CA TYR A 78 -3.72 12.60 -14.96
C TYR A 78 -2.38 12.93 -15.63
N GLY A 79 -1.83 12.04 -16.45
CA GLY A 79 -0.56 12.26 -17.14
C GLY A 79 0.68 12.26 -16.23
N ARG A 80 0.51 12.10 -14.91
CA ARG A 80 1.57 12.19 -13.90
C ARG A 80 1.32 11.23 -12.73
N LEU A 81 2.37 10.89 -11.99
CA LEU A 81 2.27 10.11 -10.76
C LEU A 81 3.33 10.62 -9.77
N ASP A 82 2.89 11.21 -8.66
CA ASP A 82 3.77 11.75 -7.63
C ASP A 82 3.89 10.79 -6.42
N VAL A 83 2.82 10.03 -6.15
CA VAL A 83 2.79 9.04 -5.06
C VAL A 83 2.18 7.72 -5.55
N LEU A 84 2.94 6.65 -5.44
CA LEU A 84 2.47 5.28 -5.64
C LEU A 84 2.33 4.58 -4.28
N VAL A 85 1.13 4.08 -3.98
CA VAL A 85 0.85 3.29 -2.78
C VAL A 85 0.49 1.85 -3.17
N ASN A 86 1.46 0.96 -3.06
CA ASN A 86 1.26 -0.48 -3.21
C ASN A 86 0.76 -1.06 -1.88
N ASN A 87 -0.57 -1.02 -1.69
CA ASN A 87 -1.20 -1.46 -0.44
C ASN A 87 -2.05 -2.72 -0.61
N ALA A 88 -2.45 -3.09 -1.82
CA ALA A 88 -3.20 -4.33 -2.04
C ALA A 88 -2.47 -5.54 -1.43
N GLY A 89 -3.22 -6.37 -0.70
CA GLY A 89 -2.65 -7.55 -0.06
C GLY A 89 -3.73 -8.52 0.40
N VAL A 90 -3.31 -9.75 0.63
CA VAL A 90 -4.11 -10.82 1.23
C VAL A 90 -3.30 -11.52 2.31
N GLY A 91 -3.94 -11.84 3.44
CA GLY A 91 -3.35 -12.62 4.53
C GLY A 91 -4.12 -13.94 4.67
N ILE A 92 -3.44 -15.05 4.45
CA ILE A 92 -4.02 -16.39 4.61
C ILE A 92 -3.04 -17.21 5.46
N GLY A 93 -3.50 -17.56 6.66
CA GLY A 93 -2.74 -18.38 7.58
C GLY A 93 -3.18 -19.85 7.51
N ALA A 94 -2.23 -20.75 7.73
CA ALA A 94 -2.45 -22.18 7.94
C ALA A 94 -1.19 -22.82 8.56
N PRO A 95 -1.30 -23.98 9.25
CA PRO A 95 -0.16 -24.81 9.56
C PRO A 95 0.61 -25.17 8.27
N MET A 96 1.94 -25.30 8.34
CA MET A 96 2.78 -25.48 7.13
C MET A 96 2.34 -26.70 6.31
N GLU A 97 1.97 -27.79 6.95
CA GLU A 97 1.51 -29.02 6.29
C GLU A 97 0.13 -28.91 5.64
N GLU A 98 -0.66 -27.88 5.97
CA GLU A 98 -2.00 -27.66 5.44
C GLU A 98 -2.07 -26.56 4.37
N ILE A 99 -0.95 -25.90 4.07
CA ILE A 99 -0.90 -24.83 3.08
C ILE A 99 -1.24 -25.37 1.70
N GLN A 100 -2.33 -24.88 1.12
CA GLN A 100 -2.73 -25.22 -0.25
C GLN A 100 -1.98 -24.32 -1.26
N THR A 101 -1.47 -24.93 -2.33
CA THR A 101 -0.72 -24.23 -3.41
C THR A 101 -1.48 -23.02 -3.95
N LYS A 102 -2.81 -23.10 -4.14
CA LYS A 102 -3.61 -21.99 -4.61
C LYS A 102 -3.54 -20.74 -3.70
N TYR A 103 -3.39 -20.93 -2.38
CA TYR A 103 -3.27 -19.84 -1.41
C TYR A 103 -1.85 -19.30 -1.30
N LEU A 104 -0.85 -20.18 -1.48
CA LEU A 104 0.53 -19.78 -1.67
C LEU A 104 0.66 -18.86 -2.89
N ASP A 105 0.19 -19.33 -4.07
CA ASP A 105 0.27 -18.60 -5.32
C ASP A 105 -0.48 -17.26 -5.26
N MET A 106 -1.66 -17.24 -4.64
CA MET A 106 -2.43 -16.02 -4.44
C MET A 106 -1.67 -14.98 -3.61
N GLN A 107 -1.05 -15.40 -2.49
CA GLN A 107 -0.28 -14.49 -1.66
C GLN A 107 0.97 -13.96 -2.38
N LEU A 108 1.69 -14.79 -3.10
CA LEU A 108 2.82 -14.37 -3.92
C LEU A 108 2.39 -13.41 -5.03
N ALA A 109 1.30 -13.72 -5.73
CA ALA A 109 0.79 -12.90 -6.83
C ALA A 109 0.36 -11.50 -6.34
N VAL A 110 -0.46 -11.43 -5.28
CA VAL A 110 -1.05 -10.17 -4.81
C VAL A 110 -0.07 -9.36 -3.96
N ASN A 111 0.62 -10.00 -3.00
CA ASN A 111 1.43 -9.25 -2.03
C ASN A 111 2.80 -8.83 -2.56
N LEU A 112 3.35 -9.57 -3.55
CA LEU A 112 4.70 -9.31 -4.05
C LEU A 112 4.72 -9.02 -5.55
N ARG A 113 4.24 -9.97 -6.39
CA ARG A 113 4.33 -9.82 -7.85
C ARG A 113 3.63 -8.56 -8.35
N ALA A 114 2.41 -8.29 -7.89
CA ALA A 114 1.65 -7.08 -8.26
C ALA A 114 2.38 -5.80 -7.88
N LEU A 115 2.98 -5.76 -6.70
CA LEU A 115 3.75 -4.62 -6.21
C LEU A 115 4.98 -4.36 -7.08
N VAL A 116 5.70 -5.40 -7.48
CA VAL A 116 6.86 -5.30 -8.39
C VAL A 116 6.43 -4.75 -9.75
N ILE A 117 5.36 -5.34 -10.34
CA ILE A 117 4.81 -4.88 -11.63
C ILE A 117 4.33 -3.43 -11.52
N GLY A 118 3.54 -3.10 -10.50
CA GLY A 118 3.04 -1.74 -10.29
C GLY A 118 4.17 -0.72 -10.12
N THR A 119 5.22 -1.09 -9.40
CA THR A 119 6.41 -0.23 -9.29
C THR A 119 7.05 -0.02 -10.67
N ARG A 120 7.26 -1.08 -11.46
CA ARG A 120 7.80 -1.01 -12.82
C ARG A 120 6.98 -0.06 -13.70
N GLU A 121 5.66 -0.20 -13.72
CA GLU A 121 4.77 0.61 -14.54
C GLU A 121 4.69 2.08 -14.08
N GLY A 122 4.82 2.33 -12.77
CA GLY A 122 4.79 3.68 -12.19
C GLY A 122 6.09 4.47 -12.35
N LEU A 123 7.24 3.77 -12.44
CA LEU A 123 8.57 4.42 -12.45
C LEU A 123 8.74 5.55 -13.49
N PRO A 124 8.28 5.42 -14.74
CA PRO A 124 8.43 6.52 -15.71
C PRO A 124 7.82 7.84 -15.22
N MET A 125 6.57 7.81 -14.77
CA MET A 125 5.86 9.01 -14.26
C MET A 125 6.45 9.50 -12.92
N LEU A 126 6.85 8.58 -12.02
CA LEU A 126 7.50 8.94 -10.76
C LEU A 126 8.86 9.63 -10.98
N ARG A 127 9.63 9.24 -12.02
CA ARG A 127 10.88 9.93 -12.38
C ARG A 127 10.65 11.36 -12.85
N GLU A 128 9.61 11.59 -13.64
CA GLU A 128 9.20 12.92 -14.08
C GLU A 128 8.81 13.79 -12.88
N ALA A 129 7.97 13.28 -11.99
CA ALA A 129 7.57 13.97 -10.75
C ALA A 129 8.76 14.25 -9.81
N GLY A 130 9.66 13.27 -9.64
CA GLY A 130 10.88 13.42 -8.84
C GLY A 130 11.82 14.49 -9.41
N ALA A 131 11.96 14.57 -10.73
CA ALA A 131 12.75 15.59 -11.40
C ALA A 131 12.11 16.99 -11.27
N GLU A 132 10.79 17.10 -11.35
CA GLU A 132 10.04 18.35 -11.26
C GLU A 132 10.04 18.93 -9.83
N HIS A 133 9.74 18.09 -8.83
CA HIS A 133 9.51 18.54 -7.45
C HIS A 133 10.65 18.20 -6.48
N GLY A 134 11.70 17.50 -6.94
CA GLY A 134 12.77 16.99 -6.10
C GLY A 134 12.33 15.81 -5.21
N LYS A 135 11.06 15.39 -5.29
CA LYS A 135 10.52 14.30 -4.47
C LYS A 135 9.27 13.68 -5.09
N ALA A 136 9.34 12.37 -5.31
CA ALA A 136 8.21 11.47 -5.52
C ALA A 136 8.27 10.34 -4.49
N LEU A 137 7.14 9.68 -4.20
CA LEU A 137 7.06 8.64 -3.17
C LEU A 137 6.57 7.31 -3.73
N ILE A 138 7.22 6.22 -3.31
CA ILE A 138 6.69 4.86 -3.36
C ILE A 138 6.48 4.40 -1.91
N VAL A 139 5.24 4.08 -1.57
CA VAL A 139 4.85 3.57 -0.26
C VAL A 139 4.37 2.13 -0.42
N ASN A 140 5.05 1.20 0.23
CA ASN A 140 4.76 -0.23 0.15
C ASN A 140 4.24 -0.74 1.50
N THR A 141 3.03 -1.30 1.54
CA THR A 141 2.45 -1.86 2.76
C THR A 141 3.02 -3.26 3.04
N ALA A 142 3.96 -3.32 3.97
CA ALA A 142 4.51 -4.54 4.53
C ALA A 142 3.68 -5.05 5.73
N SER A 143 4.32 -5.52 6.77
CA SER A 143 3.74 -5.93 8.07
C SER A 143 4.86 -6.18 9.07
N ILE A 144 4.58 -6.11 10.37
CA ILE A 144 5.50 -6.62 11.41
C ILE A 144 5.81 -8.11 11.22
N ALA A 145 4.87 -8.89 10.64
CA ALA A 145 5.11 -10.28 10.28
C ALA A 145 6.26 -10.46 9.26
N GLY A 146 6.60 -9.43 8.49
CA GLY A 146 7.76 -9.43 7.60
C GLY A 146 9.08 -9.16 8.33
N LYS A 147 9.05 -8.75 9.59
CA LYS A 147 10.22 -8.48 10.43
C LYS A 147 10.53 -9.63 11.38
N ALA A 148 9.50 -10.26 11.90
CA ALA A 148 9.61 -11.43 12.76
C ALA A 148 8.64 -12.50 12.26
N GLY A 149 9.16 -13.71 12.05
CA GLY A 149 8.34 -14.84 11.60
C GLY A 149 7.29 -15.20 12.65
N GLN A 150 6.08 -15.43 12.21
CA GLN A 150 4.96 -15.82 13.07
C GLN A 150 4.51 -17.24 12.70
N ALA A 151 4.28 -18.07 13.70
CA ALA A 151 3.65 -19.35 13.49
C ALA A 151 2.33 -19.17 12.73
N TRP A 152 1.95 -20.14 11.89
CA TRP A 152 0.70 -20.12 11.13
C TRP A 152 0.67 -19.11 9.95
N LEU A 153 1.56 -18.09 9.92
CA LEU A 153 1.64 -17.05 8.89
C LEU A 153 2.88 -17.13 7.99
N SER A 154 3.56 -18.27 7.89
CA SER A 154 4.86 -18.42 7.24
C SER A 154 4.93 -17.83 5.81
N VAL A 155 3.92 -18.12 4.95
CA VAL A 155 3.88 -17.60 3.58
C VAL A 155 3.62 -16.09 3.58
N TYR A 156 2.65 -15.63 4.38
CA TYR A 156 2.38 -14.20 4.51
C TYR A 156 3.61 -13.44 4.99
N ALA A 157 4.24 -13.91 6.05
CA ALA A 157 5.46 -13.32 6.61
C ALA A 157 6.59 -13.25 5.57
N ALA A 158 6.79 -14.33 4.80
CA ALA A 158 7.77 -14.35 3.71
C ALA A 158 7.48 -13.29 2.65
N THR A 159 6.21 -13.14 2.22
CA THR A 159 5.85 -12.10 1.24
C THR A 159 6.08 -10.69 1.80
N LYS A 160 5.76 -10.46 3.08
CA LYS A 160 5.94 -9.13 3.71
C LYS A 160 7.40 -8.81 4.01
N GLY A 161 8.24 -9.81 4.33
CA GLY A 161 9.69 -9.67 4.39
C GLY A 161 10.30 -9.34 3.02
N ALA A 162 9.82 -9.98 1.96
CA ALA A 162 10.22 -9.67 0.59
C ALA A 162 9.87 -8.22 0.21
N VAL A 163 8.70 -7.70 0.62
CA VAL A 163 8.30 -6.30 0.38
C VAL A 163 9.26 -5.32 1.05
N ILE A 164 9.69 -5.58 2.29
CA ILE A 164 10.66 -4.73 3.00
C ILE A 164 11.98 -4.66 2.23
N ASN A 165 12.54 -5.83 1.86
CA ASN A 165 13.79 -5.89 1.11
C ASN A 165 13.68 -5.28 -0.29
N PHE A 166 12.58 -5.53 -1.01
CA PHE A 166 12.31 -4.92 -2.30
C PHE A 166 12.28 -3.39 -2.20
N THR A 167 11.61 -2.85 -1.19
CA THR A 167 11.51 -1.40 -0.96
C THR A 167 12.89 -0.77 -0.78
N GLN A 168 13.74 -1.38 0.03
CA GLN A 168 15.11 -0.91 0.27
C GLN A 168 15.97 -0.98 -0.99
N SER A 169 15.87 -2.09 -1.75
CA SER A 169 16.64 -2.27 -2.98
C SER A 169 16.20 -1.27 -4.05
N THR A 170 14.89 -1.12 -4.26
CA THR A 170 14.34 -0.15 -5.22
C THR A 170 14.76 1.27 -4.87
N HIS A 171 14.75 1.66 -3.59
CA HIS A 171 15.23 3.00 -3.21
C HIS A 171 16.69 3.24 -3.62
N ARG A 172 17.57 2.25 -3.48
CA ARG A 172 18.98 2.37 -3.91
C ARG A 172 19.12 2.57 -5.42
N GLU A 173 18.19 2.02 -6.21
CA GLU A 173 18.19 2.15 -7.67
C GLU A 173 17.65 3.51 -8.15
N VAL A 174 16.64 4.06 -7.45
CA VAL A 174 15.88 5.21 -7.95
C VAL A 174 15.99 6.47 -7.09
N GLY A 175 16.61 6.40 -5.91
CA GLY A 175 16.72 7.52 -4.97
C GLY A 175 17.39 8.76 -5.57
N ASN A 176 18.41 8.58 -6.41
CA ASN A 176 19.09 9.67 -7.11
C ASN A 176 18.19 10.36 -8.18
N ALA A 177 17.07 9.76 -8.53
CA ALA A 177 16.06 10.38 -9.41
C ALA A 177 14.97 11.12 -8.62
N GLY A 178 15.19 11.41 -7.34
CA GLY A 178 14.22 12.07 -6.46
C GLY A 178 13.06 11.17 -6.02
N ILE A 179 13.19 9.84 -6.12
CA ILE A 179 12.14 8.90 -5.71
C ILE A 179 12.51 8.29 -4.36
N GLN A 180 11.71 8.53 -3.33
CA GLN A 180 11.86 7.91 -2.02
C GLN A 180 10.94 6.70 -1.90
N CYS A 181 11.47 5.57 -1.37
CA CYS A 181 10.69 4.34 -1.17
C CYS A 181 10.61 4.04 0.32
N THR A 182 9.41 3.90 0.85
CA THR A 182 9.16 3.62 2.27
C THR A 182 8.31 2.35 2.42
N ALA A 183 8.72 1.46 3.32
CA ALA A 183 7.91 0.35 3.77
C ALA A 183 7.10 0.74 5.01
N LEU A 184 5.80 0.51 5.01
CA LEU A 184 4.95 0.61 6.21
C LEU A 184 4.76 -0.80 6.76
N ALA A 185 5.17 -1.03 7.99
CA ALA A 185 5.13 -2.35 8.64
C ALA A 185 4.19 -2.32 9.86
N PRO A 186 2.86 -2.34 9.66
CA PRO A 186 1.91 -2.34 10.75
C PRO A 186 1.75 -3.71 11.41
N GLY A 187 1.40 -3.68 12.71
CA GLY A 187 0.79 -4.77 13.45
C GLY A 187 -0.70 -4.88 13.13
N PHE A 188 -1.53 -5.24 14.13
CA PHE A 188 -2.98 -5.32 13.94
C PHE A 188 -3.60 -3.92 13.77
N VAL A 189 -4.14 -3.68 12.57
CA VAL A 189 -4.91 -2.48 12.23
C VAL A 189 -6.39 -2.87 12.13
N ASP A 190 -7.31 -2.08 12.69
CA ASP A 190 -8.75 -2.35 12.64
C ASP A 190 -9.28 -2.23 11.20
N THR A 191 -9.32 -3.34 10.51
CA THR A 191 -9.71 -3.46 9.11
C THR A 191 -10.50 -4.75 8.88
N PRO A 192 -11.19 -4.90 7.75
CA PRO A 192 -11.81 -6.18 7.40
C PRO A 192 -10.83 -7.37 7.30
N MET A 193 -9.53 -7.11 7.10
CA MET A 193 -8.51 -8.17 7.05
C MET A 193 -8.23 -8.77 8.44
N THR A 194 -8.37 -7.99 9.49
CA THR A 194 -8.06 -8.38 10.89
C THR A 194 -9.32 -8.77 11.68
N GLU A 195 -10.48 -8.89 11.03
CA GLU A 195 -11.74 -9.28 11.67
C GLU A 195 -11.63 -10.59 12.46
N PHE A 196 -10.84 -11.54 11.96
CA PHE A 196 -10.60 -12.82 12.61
C PHE A 196 -9.89 -12.70 13.97
N ALA A 197 -9.14 -11.61 14.17
CA ALA A 197 -8.36 -11.38 15.38
C ALA A 197 -9.16 -10.66 16.48
N LYS A 198 -10.35 -10.14 16.19
CA LYS A 198 -11.18 -9.35 17.14
C LYS A 198 -11.62 -10.13 18.39
N GLY A 199 -11.59 -11.45 18.34
CA GLY A 199 -11.81 -12.29 19.51
C GLY A 199 -10.65 -12.31 20.52
N GLN A 200 -9.44 -11.91 20.08
CA GLN A 200 -8.23 -11.86 20.90
C GLN A 200 -7.79 -10.42 21.17
N VAL A 201 -7.97 -9.54 20.20
CA VAL A 201 -7.63 -8.11 20.27
C VAL A 201 -8.86 -7.32 19.84
N PRO A 202 -9.57 -6.64 20.78
CA PRO A 202 -10.70 -5.78 20.46
C PRO A 202 -10.31 -4.69 19.43
N GLY A 203 -11.25 -4.33 18.55
CA GLY A 203 -10.99 -3.34 17.50
C GLY A 203 -10.52 -1.99 18.05
N GLU A 204 -11.06 -1.56 19.20
CA GLU A 204 -10.65 -0.33 19.90
C GLU A 204 -9.21 -0.34 20.44
N GLU A 205 -8.61 -1.53 20.57
CA GLU A 205 -7.21 -1.71 20.96
C GLU A 205 -6.29 -1.87 19.76
N MET A 206 -6.83 -2.00 18.53
CA MET A 206 -6.05 -2.08 17.32
C MET A 206 -5.58 -0.69 16.86
N ILE A 207 -4.54 -0.65 16.05
CA ILE A 207 -4.09 0.54 15.34
C ILE A 207 -5.22 0.99 14.40
N ARG A 208 -5.50 2.27 14.33
CA ARG A 208 -6.51 2.80 13.40
C ARG A 208 -5.92 2.92 12.00
N PRO A 209 -6.69 2.66 10.93
CA PRO A 209 -6.25 2.92 9.56
C PRO A 209 -5.75 4.36 9.35
N GLU A 210 -6.33 5.34 10.04
CA GLU A 210 -5.97 6.75 9.98
C GLU A 210 -4.55 7.01 10.50
N ASP A 211 -4.08 6.24 11.49
CA ASP A 211 -2.70 6.37 12.00
C ASP A 211 -1.67 6.03 10.91
N ILE A 212 -2.02 5.11 9.99
CA ILE A 212 -1.20 4.79 8.82
C ILE A 212 -1.27 5.91 7.78
N GLY A 213 -2.45 6.52 7.59
CA GLY A 213 -2.63 7.71 6.76
C GLY A 213 -1.75 8.87 7.22
N GLU A 214 -1.72 9.15 8.54
CA GLU A 214 -0.88 10.22 9.12
C GLU A 214 0.62 9.97 8.90
N ALA A 215 1.06 8.72 8.90
CA ALA A 215 2.45 8.42 8.54
C ALA A 215 2.75 8.76 7.07
N VAL A 216 1.81 8.55 6.15
CA VAL A 216 1.97 9.00 4.76
C VAL A 216 1.99 10.52 4.71
N ARG A 217 1.14 11.23 5.45
CA ARG A 217 1.17 12.69 5.59
C ARG A 217 2.53 13.18 6.09
N PHE A 218 3.09 12.53 7.10
CA PHE A 218 4.45 12.82 7.59
C PHE A 218 5.49 12.65 6.47
N LEU A 219 5.44 11.56 5.71
CA LEU A 219 6.35 11.33 4.58
C LEU A 219 6.26 12.43 3.52
N LEU A 220 5.06 12.93 3.21
CA LEU A 220 4.88 14.03 2.24
C LEU A 220 5.59 15.31 2.70
N ARG A 221 5.61 15.58 4.00
CA ARG A 221 6.12 16.83 4.62
C ARG A 221 7.61 16.80 4.95
N THR A 222 8.27 15.63 4.93
CA THR A 222 9.73 15.56 5.07
C THR A 222 10.43 16.20 3.86
N SER A 223 11.60 16.79 4.09
CA SER A 223 12.37 17.39 2.99
C SER A 223 12.86 16.32 1.99
N PRO A 224 13.22 16.69 0.75
CA PRO A 224 13.81 15.76 -0.21
C PRO A 224 15.08 15.05 0.32
N ASN A 225 15.78 15.66 1.26
CA ASN A 225 16.99 15.11 1.86
C ASN A 225 16.73 14.14 3.02
N CYS A 226 15.46 13.94 3.42
CA CYS A 226 15.07 13.07 4.52
C CYS A 226 14.36 11.83 3.98
N HIS A 227 15.13 10.75 3.75
CA HIS A 227 14.56 9.45 3.41
C HIS A 227 14.21 8.67 4.69
N VAL A 228 12.99 8.20 4.76
CA VAL A 228 12.49 7.32 5.83
C VAL A 228 12.28 5.92 5.22
N PRO A 229 13.21 4.97 5.42
CA PRO A 229 13.16 3.67 4.73
C PRO A 229 12.02 2.78 5.19
N GLU A 230 11.61 2.92 6.46
CA GLU A 230 10.61 2.07 7.08
C GLU A 230 9.92 2.79 8.25
N ILE A 231 8.62 2.55 8.42
CA ILE A 231 7.85 2.94 9.61
C ILE A 231 7.17 1.68 10.16
N VAL A 232 7.45 1.36 11.42
CA VAL A 232 6.85 0.23 12.14
C VAL A 232 5.78 0.75 13.08
N PHE A 233 4.59 0.15 13.03
CA PHE A 233 3.48 0.51 13.91
C PHE A 233 3.15 -0.68 14.78
N MET A 234 3.17 -0.49 16.09
CA MET A 234 2.84 -1.50 17.09
C MET A 234 1.91 -0.91 18.13
N ARG A 235 1.07 -1.75 18.71
CA ARG A 235 0.28 -1.35 19.87
C ARG A 235 1.18 -1.16 21.09
N PRO A 236 0.82 -0.31 22.03
CA PRO A 236 1.55 -0.20 23.29
C PRO A 236 1.69 -1.58 23.97
N GLY A 237 2.91 -1.94 24.37
CA GLY A 237 3.20 -3.23 25.02
C GLY A 237 3.36 -4.42 24.06
N GLU A 238 3.14 -4.26 22.76
CA GLU A 238 3.39 -5.30 21.75
C GLU A 238 4.87 -5.30 21.36
N GLY A 239 5.49 -6.49 21.30
CA GLY A 239 6.83 -6.68 20.74
C GLY A 239 6.76 -7.26 19.32
N LEU A 240 7.87 -7.20 18.58
CA LEU A 240 7.96 -7.85 17.26
C LEU A 240 7.76 -9.37 17.34
N ASP A 241 8.06 -9.96 18.50
CA ASP A 241 7.94 -11.40 18.79
C ASP A 241 6.60 -11.77 19.45
N THR A 242 5.68 -10.81 19.59
CA THR A 242 4.35 -11.06 20.17
C THR A 242 3.44 -11.60 19.06
N PRO A 243 2.77 -12.75 19.25
CA PRO A 243 1.89 -13.34 18.27
C PRO A 243 0.62 -12.51 18.02
#